data_7a5879e3984775542ad60f4e830b2cfc
#
_entry.id   7a5879e3984775542ad60f4e830b2cfc
#
_cell.length_a   1.000
_cell.length_b   1.000
_cell.length_c   1.000
_cell.angle_alpha   90.00
_cell.angle_beta   90.00
_cell.angle_gamma   90.00
#
_symmetry.space_group_name_H-M   'P 1'
#
loop_
_entity.id
_entity.type
_entity.pdbx_description
1 polymer ?
#
loop_
_entity_poly.entity_id
_entity_poly.type
_entity_poly.pdbx_seq_one_letter_code
_entity_poly.pdbx_strand_id
1 'polypeptide(L)' 'MDGMKFTLTRIEGEYAYLSPVDGGDDVFIALALLPQESDIGSTLECKDFSFELC' A
#
# COMPACT_ATOMS: atom_id res chain seq x y z
N MET A 1 -15.90 -9.68 -3.77
CA MET A 1 -15.27 -8.69 -4.64
C MET A 1 -13.83 -8.46 -4.23
N ASP A 2 -12.96 -8.43 -5.18
CA ASP A 2 -11.53 -8.29 -4.89
C ASP A 2 -11.19 -6.87 -4.51
N GLY A 3 -10.27 -6.73 -3.57
CA GLY A 3 -9.75 -5.43 -3.24
C GLY A 3 -8.76 -4.96 -4.29
N MET A 4 -8.37 -3.70 -4.19
CA MET A 4 -7.34 -3.15 -5.07
C MET A 4 -5.98 -3.49 -4.50
N LYS A 5 -5.05 -3.82 -5.40
CA LYS A 5 -3.68 -4.14 -4.99
C LYS A 5 -2.76 -3.00 -5.31
N PHE A 6 -1.81 -2.78 -4.42
CA PHE A 6 -0.83 -1.71 -4.54
C PHE A 6 0.55 -2.24 -4.24
N THR A 7 1.55 -1.59 -4.81
CA THR A 7 2.95 -1.90 -4.49
C THR A 7 3.50 -0.74 -3.68
N LEU A 8 4.14 -1.05 -2.57
CA LEU A 8 4.81 -0.03 -1.75
C LEU A 8 6.08 0.38 -2.46
N THR A 9 6.12 1.63 -2.92
CA THR A 9 7.24 2.09 -3.73
C THR A 9 8.19 3.00 -2.98
N ARG A 10 7.71 3.68 -1.94
CA ARG A 10 8.53 4.67 -1.25
C ARG A 10 8.00 4.90 0.15
N ILE A 11 8.91 5.18 1.06
CA ILE A 11 8.57 5.55 2.44
C ILE A 11 9.29 6.85 2.73
N GLU A 12 8.54 7.83 3.23
CA GLU A 12 9.11 9.11 3.65
C GLU A 12 8.58 9.47 5.02
N GLY A 13 9.47 9.43 6.02
CA GLY A 13 9.07 9.73 7.38
C GLY A 13 7.98 8.80 7.84
N GLU A 14 6.81 9.35 8.15
CA GLU A 14 5.69 8.57 8.63
C GLU A 14 4.68 8.25 7.55
N TYR A 15 5.03 8.48 6.28
CA TYR A 15 4.11 8.28 5.16
C TYR A 15 4.68 7.32 4.14
N ALA A 16 3.78 6.68 3.43
CA ALA A 16 4.15 5.73 2.40
C ALA A 16 3.45 6.06 1.09
N TYR A 17 4.11 5.76 -0.01
CA TYR A 17 3.55 5.92 -1.34
C TYR A 17 3.27 4.55 -1.91
N LEU A 18 2.05 4.35 -2.37
CA LEU A 18 1.62 3.09 -2.96
C LEU A 18 1.26 3.31 -4.41
N SER A 19 1.70 2.41 -5.26
CA SER A 19 1.40 2.46 -6.69
C SER A 19 0.40 1.36 -7.01
N PRO A 20 -0.76 1.70 -7.60
CA PRO A 20 -1.73 0.67 -7.97
C PRO A 20 -1.12 -0.30 -8.97
N VAL A 21 -1.35 -1.59 -8.75
CA VAL A 21 -0.82 -2.61 -9.64
C VAL A 21 -1.42 -2.49 -11.04
N ASP A 22 -2.67 -2.06 -11.10
CA ASP A 22 -3.38 -1.92 -12.37
C ASP A 22 -3.08 -0.61 -13.08
N GLY A 23 -2.21 0.21 -12.52
CA GLY A 23 -1.91 1.52 -13.08
C GLY A 23 -2.76 2.60 -12.44
N GLY A 24 -2.43 3.82 -12.70
CA GLY A 24 -3.13 4.97 -12.12
C GLY A 24 -2.21 5.79 -11.24
N ASP A 25 -2.79 6.71 -10.50
CA ASP A 25 -2.04 7.62 -9.65
C ASP A 25 -1.62 6.96 -8.35
N ASP A 26 -0.45 7.34 -7.86
CA ASP A 26 0.04 6.83 -6.59
C ASP A 26 -0.88 7.30 -5.44
N VAL A 27 -0.94 6.46 -4.43
CA VAL A 27 -1.70 6.76 -3.22
C VAL A 27 -0.71 7.10 -2.11
N PHE A 28 -1.04 8.12 -1.33
CA PHE A 28 -0.21 8.60 -0.25
C PHE A 28 -0.95 8.39 1.07
N ILE A 29 -0.42 7.53 1.93
CA ILE A 29 -1.09 7.19 3.18
C ILE A 29 -0.11 7.16 4.34
N ALA A 30 -0.65 7.19 5.55
CA ALA A 30 0.18 7.09 6.74
C ALA A 30 0.77 5.68 6.84
N LEU A 31 2.06 5.60 7.12
CA LEU A 31 2.75 4.33 7.24
C LEU A 31 2.12 3.45 8.33
N ALA A 32 1.59 4.08 9.37
CA ALA A 32 0.97 3.34 10.48
C ALA A 32 -0.26 2.55 10.05
N LEU A 33 -0.84 2.87 8.90
CA LEU A 33 -2.00 2.14 8.39
C LEU A 33 -1.61 0.85 7.68
N LEU A 34 -0.32 0.63 7.47
CA LEU A 34 0.16 -0.57 6.79
C LEU A 34 0.59 -1.62 7.80
N PRO A 35 0.57 -2.90 7.41
CA PRO A 35 1.12 -3.95 8.27
C PRO A 35 2.58 -3.66 8.61
N GLN A 36 2.99 -4.01 9.81
CA GLN A 36 4.35 -3.73 10.26
C GLN A 36 5.41 -4.42 9.41
N GLU A 37 5.03 -5.49 8.78
CA GLU A 37 5.97 -6.26 7.94
C GLU A 37 6.08 -5.72 6.53
N SER A 38 5.40 -4.62 6.24
CA SER A 38 5.45 -4.03 4.92
C SER A 38 6.82 -3.43 4.65
N ASP A 39 7.28 -3.57 3.41
CA ASP A 39 8.57 -3.04 3.01
C ASP A 39 8.46 -2.57 1.57
N ILE A 40 9.45 -1.80 1.14
CA ILE A 40 9.47 -1.33 -0.25
C ILE A 40 9.52 -2.56 -1.16
N GLY A 41 8.62 -2.59 -2.13
CA GLY A 41 8.46 -3.73 -3.02
C GLY A 41 7.36 -4.68 -2.60
N SER A 42 6.82 -4.53 -1.39
CA SER A 42 5.72 -5.38 -0.94
C SER A 42 4.45 -5.05 -1.70
N THR A 43 3.65 -6.07 -1.95
CA THR A 43 2.34 -5.88 -2.54
C THR A 43 1.31 -5.91 -1.42
N LEU A 44 0.41 -4.94 -1.43
CA LEU A 44 -0.61 -4.80 -0.41
C LEU A 44 -1.97 -4.82 -1.07
N GLU A 45 -2.94 -5.38 -0.38
CA GLU A 45 -4.31 -5.41 -0.87
C GLU A 45 -5.15 -4.53 0.04
N CYS A 46 -5.89 -3.59 -0.57
CA CYS A 46 -6.82 -2.74 0.16
C CYS A 46 -8.18 -3.43 0.16
N LYS A 47 -8.63 -3.86 1.34
CA LYS A 47 -9.85 -4.61 1.47
C LYS A 47 -10.58 -4.12 2.71
N ASP A 48 -11.85 -3.71 2.56
CA ASP A 48 -12.66 -3.21 3.66
C ASP A 48 -11.95 -2.09 4.41
N PHE A 49 -11.31 -1.18 3.65
CA PHE A 49 -10.60 -0.03 4.21
C PHE A 49 -9.36 -0.40 5.02
N SER A 50 -8.88 -1.62 4.84
CA SER A 50 -7.65 -2.08 5.48
C SER A 50 -6.64 -2.50 4.45
N PHE A 51 -5.36 -2.37 4.78
CA PHE A 51 -4.28 -2.85 3.91
C PHE A 51 -3.69 -4.10 4.50
N GLU A 52 -3.53 -5.12 3.66
CA GLU A 52 -2.96 -6.39 4.09
C GLU A 52 -1.88 -6.80 3.11
N LEU A 53 -0.86 -7.47 3.64
CA LEU A 53 0.18 -8.03 2.77
C LEU A 53 -0.37 -9.19 1.96
N CYS A 54 0.00 -9.23 0.71
CA CYS A 54 -0.38 -10.33 -0.17
C CYS A 54 0.59 -11.48 -0.07
#